data_2c8ea6608755dde73cdbd40a6cae7ef3
#
_entry.id   2c8ea6608755dde73cdbd40a6cae7ef3
#
_cell.length_a   1.000
_cell.length_b   1.000
_cell.length_c   1.000
_cell.angle_alpha   90.00
_cell.angle_beta   90.00
_cell.angle_gamma   90.00
#
_symmetry.space_group_name_H-M   'P 1'
#
loop_
_entity.id
_entity.type
_entity.pdbx_description
1 polymer ?
#
loop_
_entity_poly.entity_id
_entity_poly.type
_entity_poly.pdbx_seq_one_letter_code
_entity_poly.pdbx_strand_id
1 'polypeptide(L)'
;ALGLFAADGSTLPLKLTGETAENFSDTIILELRKQTETFVFEDVSAAPVPSLLRGFSAPVKLHFDYSNADLAFLLANDTDEFNRWESGQQLMIRISLEQIRRFQNNESFNLPPELENAFRSLLNQTEEGDSALLALALSFPNEPYLGEFMGIIDVEAIHETRKFLRTEL
;
A
#
# COMPACT_ATOMS: atom_id res chain seq x y z
N ALA A 1 1.27 -3.12 -15.35
CA ALA A 1 2.30 -4.09 -14.93
C ALA A 1 1.98 -4.64 -13.54
N LEU A 2 2.53 -5.79 -13.21
CA LEU A 2 2.31 -6.50 -11.95
C LEU A 2 3.65 -7.07 -11.44
N GLY A 3 3.83 -7.01 -10.13
CA GLY A 3 4.84 -7.73 -9.38
C GLY A 3 4.19 -8.61 -8.31
N LEU A 4 4.85 -9.67 -7.88
CA LEU A 4 4.40 -10.50 -6.76
C LEU A 4 5.50 -10.56 -5.70
N PHE A 5 5.10 -10.48 -4.44
CA PHE A 5 5.98 -10.56 -3.30
C PHE A 5 5.70 -11.80 -2.45
N ALA A 6 6.75 -12.49 -2.03
CA ALA A 6 6.67 -13.50 -1.01
C ALA A 6 6.47 -12.87 0.39
N ALA A 7 6.04 -13.66 1.36
CA ALA A 7 5.76 -13.20 2.71
C ALA A 7 6.99 -12.60 3.45
N ASP A 8 8.20 -12.91 3.00
CA ASP A 8 9.45 -12.37 3.55
C ASP A 8 9.88 -11.02 2.91
N GLY A 9 9.09 -10.49 1.97
CA GLY A 9 9.37 -9.24 1.26
C GLY A 9 10.21 -9.41 -0.01
N SER A 10 10.66 -10.61 -0.34
CA SER A 10 11.37 -10.86 -1.59
C SER A 10 10.44 -10.82 -2.79
N THR A 11 10.92 -10.32 -3.93
CA THR A 11 10.19 -10.39 -5.20
C THR A 11 10.19 -11.82 -5.74
N LEU A 12 9.07 -12.24 -6.30
CA LEU A 12 8.94 -13.54 -6.95
C LEU A 12 9.20 -13.41 -8.44
N PRO A 13 9.98 -14.34 -9.05
CA PRO A 13 10.10 -14.43 -10.49
C PRO A 13 8.75 -14.81 -11.08
N LEU A 14 8.28 -14.06 -12.10
CA LEU A 14 6.95 -14.23 -12.66
C LEU A 14 7.00 -15.10 -13.90
N LYS A 15 6.39 -16.27 -13.81
CA LYS A 15 6.25 -17.24 -14.91
C LYS A 15 4.78 -17.49 -15.20
N LEU A 16 4.31 -17.04 -16.35
CA LEU A 16 2.96 -17.39 -16.82
C LEU A 16 2.91 -18.80 -17.38
N THR A 17 1.82 -19.50 -17.13
CA THR A 17 1.57 -20.81 -17.71
C THR A 17 1.66 -20.75 -19.24
N GLY A 18 2.54 -21.61 -19.81
CA GLY A 18 2.77 -21.69 -21.25
C GLY A 18 3.88 -20.77 -21.77
N GLU A 19 4.54 -19.98 -20.92
CA GLU A 19 5.76 -19.26 -21.31
C GLU A 19 6.98 -20.18 -21.21
N THR A 20 7.85 -20.09 -22.22
CA THR A 20 9.09 -20.86 -22.31
C THR A 20 10.35 -20.04 -22.05
N ALA A 21 10.19 -18.81 -21.54
CA ALA A 21 11.31 -17.92 -21.24
C ALA A 21 12.23 -18.53 -20.18
N GLU A 22 13.54 -18.41 -20.35
CA GLU A 22 14.53 -18.85 -19.36
C GLU A 22 14.83 -17.79 -18.28
N ASN A 23 14.53 -16.52 -18.57
CA ASN A 23 14.73 -15.41 -17.66
C ASN A 23 13.39 -14.79 -17.28
N PHE A 24 12.98 -14.95 -16.03
CA PHE A 24 11.78 -14.36 -15.50
C PHE A 24 12.12 -13.01 -14.84
N SER A 25 11.29 -12.00 -15.14
CA SER A 25 11.35 -10.70 -14.48
C SER A 25 10.56 -10.76 -13.17
N ASP A 26 10.88 -9.87 -12.23
CA ASP A 26 10.08 -9.58 -11.04
C ASP A 26 8.88 -8.67 -11.33
N THR A 27 8.76 -8.20 -12.56
CA THR A 27 7.64 -7.37 -13.06
C THR A 27 7.23 -7.82 -14.45
N ILE A 28 5.92 -8.06 -14.64
CA ILE A 28 5.35 -8.46 -15.93
C ILE A 28 4.25 -7.51 -16.39
N ILE A 29 4.15 -7.28 -17.70
CA ILE A 29 3.05 -6.54 -18.29
C ILE A 29 1.97 -7.52 -18.73
N LEU A 30 0.79 -7.44 -18.11
CA LEU A 30 -0.39 -8.22 -18.48
C LEU A 30 -1.31 -7.37 -19.33
N GLU A 31 -1.59 -7.81 -20.55
CA GLU A 31 -2.52 -7.11 -21.43
C GLU A 31 -3.95 -7.62 -21.21
N LEU A 32 -4.81 -6.75 -20.69
CA LEU A 32 -6.24 -7.01 -20.58
C LEU A 32 -6.92 -6.69 -21.91
N ARG A 33 -7.29 -7.73 -22.66
CA ARG A 33 -7.91 -7.61 -24.00
C ARG A 33 -9.40 -7.92 -24.00
N LYS A 34 -9.91 -8.45 -22.89
CA LYS A 34 -11.32 -8.86 -22.71
C LYS A 34 -11.89 -8.21 -21.47
N GLN A 35 -13.20 -8.27 -21.33
CA GLN A 35 -13.91 -7.81 -20.14
C GLN A 35 -13.46 -8.54 -18.86
N THR A 36 -13.07 -9.80 -18.99
CA THR A 36 -12.50 -10.62 -17.91
C THR A 36 -11.41 -11.50 -18.49
N GLU A 37 -10.25 -11.51 -17.86
CA GLU A 37 -9.14 -12.39 -18.19
C GLU A 37 -8.56 -13.01 -16.93
N THR A 38 -8.03 -14.24 -17.06
CA THR A 38 -7.37 -14.96 -15.98
C THR A 38 -5.93 -15.22 -16.38
N PHE A 39 -5.00 -14.85 -15.50
CA PHE A 39 -3.57 -15.11 -15.64
C PHE A 39 -3.15 -16.10 -14.56
N VAL A 40 -2.46 -17.16 -14.96
CA VAL A 40 -2.02 -18.22 -14.04
C VAL A 40 -0.50 -18.17 -13.97
N PHE A 41 0.01 -17.98 -12.76
CA PHE A 41 1.46 -18.01 -12.48
C PHE A 41 1.85 -19.38 -11.94
N GLU A 42 2.99 -19.88 -12.42
CA GLU A 42 3.59 -21.14 -11.97
C GLU A 42 4.65 -20.88 -10.89
N ASP A 43 5.02 -21.94 -10.17
CA ASP A 43 6.09 -21.95 -9.17
C ASP A 43 5.90 -20.97 -8.00
N VAL A 44 4.66 -20.58 -7.70
CA VAL A 44 4.30 -19.73 -6.56
C VAL A 44 3.94 -20.63 -5.37
N SER A 45 4.85 -20.73 -4.40
CA SER A 45 4.76 -21.69 -3.28
C SER A 45 3.75 -21.32 -2.19
N ALA A 46 3.35 -20.05 -2.09
CA ALA A 46 2.40 -19.51 -1.11
C ALA A 46 1.61 -18.35 -1.71
N ALA A 47 0.51 -17.95 -1.09
CA ALA A 47 -0.26 -16.79 -1.53
C ALA A 47 0.61 -15.52 -1.47
N PRO A 48 0.92 -14.88 -2.63
CA PRO A 48 1.76 -13.70 -2.70
C PRO A 48 0.96 -12.44 -2.44
N VAL A 49 1.64 -11.35 -2.09
CA VAL A 49 1.06 -10.01 -2.11
C VAL A 49 1.32 -9.39 -3.50
N PRO A 50 0.28 -9.06 -4.28
CA PRO A 50 0.46 -8.47 -5.59
C PRO A 50 0.72 -6.97 -5.50
N SER A 51 1.69 -6.48 -6.27
CA SER A 51 1.91 -5.06 -6.55
C SER A 51 1.38 -4.76 -7.94
N LEU A 52 0.31 -3.99 -8.03
CA LEU A 52 -0.46 -3.77 -9.26
C LEU A 52 -0.19 -2.38 -9.86
N LEU A 53 -0.28 -2.25 -11.19
CA LEU A 53 -0.07 -1.01 -11.96
C LEU A 53 1.34 -0.40 -11.79
N ARG A 54 2.35 -1.21 -11.54
CA ARG A 54 3.73 -0.77 -11.40
C ARG A 54 4.16 0.13 -12.57
N GLY A 55 4.95 1.16 -12.27
CA GLY A 55 5.44 2.11 -13.25
C GLY A 55 4.35 2.89 -13.98
N PHE A 56 3.19 3.13 -13.37
CA PHE A 56 2.03 3.77 -14.02
C PHE A 56 1.62 3.10 -15.33
N SER A 57 1.71 1.79 -15.39
CA SER A 57 1.59 1.01 -16.63
C SER A 57 0.24 1.12 -17.35
N ALA A 58 -0.80 1.68 -16.71
CA ALA A 58 -2.06 1.99 -17.36
C ALA A 58 -2.79 3.16 -16.67
N PRO A 59 -3.42 4.08 -17.42
CA PRO A 59 -4.18 5.22 -16.90
C PRO A 59 -5.60 4.76 -16.50
N VAL A 60 -5.70 3.85 -15.54
CA VAL A 60 -6.96 3.26 -15.07
C VAL A 60 -7.13 3.46 -13.57
N LYS A 61 -8.37 3.46 -13.09
CA LYS A 61 -8.67 3.40 -11.68
C LYS A 61 -8.69 1.94 -11.25
N LEU A 62 -7.75 1.57 -10.38
CA LEU A 62 -7.66 0.23 -9.81
C LEU A 62 -8.65 0.09 -8.64
N HIS A 63 -9.38 -1.03 -8.63
CA HIS A 63 -10.13 -1.49 -7.48
C HIS A 63 -9.61 -2.88 -7.12
N PHE A 64 -8.94 -2.99 -5.99
CA PHE A 64 -8.44 -4.26 -5.45
C PHE A 64 -8.57 -4.23 -3.92
N ASP A 65 -9.06 -5.32 -3.35
CA ASP A 65 -9.33 -5.41 -1.91
C ASP A 65 -8.08 -5.83 -1.12
N TYR A 66 -7.08 -4.94 -1.08
CA TYR A 66 -5.96 -5.12 -0.16
C TYR A 66 -6.44 -5.07 1.29
N SER A 67 -5.96 -5.98 2.13
CA SER A 67 -6.07 -5.83 3.57
C SER A 67 -5.14 -4.71 4.09
N ASN A 68 -5.36 -4.25 5.33
CA ASN A 68 -4.41 -3.30 5.94
C ASN A 68 -3.01 -3.93 6.11
N ALA A 69 -2.95 -5.25 6.33
CA ALA A 69 -1.69 -5.98 6.37
C ALA A 69 -0.97 -6.00 5.02
N ASP A 70 -1.71 -6.19 3.90
CA ASP A 70 -1.12 -6.12 2.56
C ASP A 70 -0.61 -4.73 2.23
N LEU A 71 -1.37 -3.68 2.57
CA LEU A 71 -0.95 -2.29 2.36
C LEU A 71 0.30 -1.93 3.19
N ALA A 72 0.33 -2.35 4.45
CA ALA A 72 1.50 -2.17 5.32
C ALA A 72 2.73 -2.94 4.78
N PHE A 73 2.50 -4.16 4.28
CA PHE A 73 3.54 -4.97 3.66
C PHE A 73 4.09 -4.32 2.39
N LEU A 74 3.23 -3.83 1.49
CA LEU A 74 3.67 -3.13 0.27
C LEU A 74 4.38 -1.81 0.58
N LEU A 75 3.89 -1.03 1.54
CA LEU A 75 4.57 0.16 2.03
C LEU A 75 6.01 -0.14 2.47
N ALA A 76 6.24 -1.26 3.15
CA ALA A 76 7.55 -1.65 3.67
C ALA A 76 8.46 -2.27 2.59
N ASN A 77 7.93 -3.04 1.64
CA ASN A 77 8.70 -3.97 0.81
C ASN A 77 8.58 -3.72 -0.70
N ASP A 78 7.61 -2.94 -1.19
CA ASP A 78 7.45 -2.76 -2.64
C ASP A 78 8.69 -2.07 -3.23
N THR A 79 9.22 -2.63 -4.31
CA THR A 79 10.35 -2.09 -5.05
C THR A 79 9.94 -1.01 -6.05
N ASP A 80 8.65 -0.85 -6.32
CA ASP A 80 8.10 0.29 -7.07
C ASP A 80 7.76 1.42 -6.10
N GLU A 81 8.49 2.52 -6.19
CA GLU A 81 8.42 3.65 -5.26
C GLU A 81 7.04 4.32 -5.23
N PHE A 82 6.38 4.39 -6.40
CA PHE A 82 5.02 4.94 -6.46
C PHE A 82 4.01 4.03 -5.77
N ASN A 83 4.07 2.73 -6.04
CA ASN A 83 3.18 1.77 -5.39
C ASN A 83 3.42 1.70 -3.88
N ARG A 84 4.67 1.83 -3.45
CA ARG A 84 5.03 1.96 -2.04
C ARG A 84 4.33 3.16 -1.40
N TRP A 85 4.46 4.33 -1.99
CA TRP A 85 3.81 5.55 -1.53
C TRP A 85 2.28 5.42 -1.55
N GLU A 86 1.69 4.94 -2.64
CA GLU A 86 0.24 4.78 -2.80
C GLU A 86 -0.34 3.82 -1.75
N SER A 87 0.34 2.69 -1.49
CA SER A 87 -0.06 1.74 -0.46
C SER A 87 -0.04 2.38 0.93
N GLY A 88 0.98 3.19 1.21
CA GLY A 88 1.07 3.98 2.43
C GLY A 88 -0.06 4.98 2.57
N GLN A 89 -0.39 5.73 1.50
CA GLN A 89 -1.49 6.69 1.52
C GLN A 89 -2.84 6.00 1.75
N GLN A 90 -3.11 4.89 1.06
CA GLN A 90 -4.34 4.12 1.26
C GLN A 90 -4.45 3.59 2.70
N LEU A 91 -3.38 3.07 3.26
CA LEU A 91 -3.35 2.58 4.64
C LEU A 91 -3.62 3.72 5.64
N MET A 92 -2.92 4.85 5.49
CA MET A 92 -3.07 6.00 6.38
C MET A 92 -4.47 6.61 6.30
N ILE A 93 -5.08 6.68 5.10
CA ILE A 93 -6.47 7.13 4.94
C ILE A 93 -7.43 6.19 5.69
N ARG A 94 -7.31 4.88 5.50
CA ARG A 94 -8.19 3.89 6.16
C ARG A 94 -8.09 3.98 7.68
N ILE A 95 -6.86 4.01 8.20
CA ILE A 95 -6.62 4.12 9.65
C ILE A 95 -7.13 5.46 10.17
N SER A 96 -6.88 6.56 9.47
CA SER A 96 -7.39 7.87 9.89
C SER A 96 -8.91 7.89 9.96
N LEU A 97 -9.60 7.36 8.96
CA LEU A 97 -11.07 7.28 8.95
C LEU A 97 -11.61 6.37 10.06
N GLU A 98 -10.89 5.32 10.41
CA GLU A 98 -11.25 4.48 11.56
C GLU A 98 -11.09 5.23 12.87
N GLN A 99 -9.97 5.93 13.09
CA GLN A 99 -9.74 6.72 14.29
C GLN A 99 -10.72 7.88 14.41
N ILE A 100 -11.09 8.53 13.30
CA ILE A 100 -12.14 9.55 13.26
C ILE A 100 -13.47 8.98 13.79
N ARG A 101 -13.88 7.79 13.32
CA ARG A 101 -15.10 7.13 13.81
C ARG A 101 -15.02 6.79 15.30
N ARG A 102 -13.86 6.33 15.79
CA ARG A 102 -13.64 6.08 17.21
C ARG A 102 -13.81 7.34 18.03
N PHE A 103 -13.22 8.47 17.61
CA PHE A 103 -13.38 9.76 18.25
C PHE A 103 -14.86 10.20 18.30
N GLN A 104 -15.57 10.08 17.18
CA GLN A 104 -17.01 10.41 17.10
C GLN A 104 -17.88 9.55 18.03
N ASN A 105 -17.46 8.31 18.28
CA ASN A 105 -18.12 7.38 19.20
C ASN A 105 -17.66 7.55 20.67
N ASN A 106 -16.81 8.52 20.98
CA ASN A 106 -16.16 8.70 22.31
C ASN A 106 -15.34 7.48 22.73
N GLU A 107 -14.75 6.75 21.77
CA GLU A 107 -13.81 5.66 22.00
C GLU A 107 -12.37 6.19 22.02
N SER A 108 -11.49 5.51 22.76
CA SER A 108 -10.06 5.83 22.75
C SER A 108 -9.43 5.56 21.39
N PHE A 109 -8.49 6.39 20.98
CA PHE A 109 -7.64 6.11 19.82
C PHE A 109 -6.84 4.81 20.00
N ASN A 110 -6.53 4.17 18.89
CA ASN A 110 -5.73 2.95 18.87
C ASN A 110 -4.81 2.95 17.65
N LEU A 111 -3.50 2.92 17.86
CA LEU A 111 -2.54 2.80 16.75
C LEU A 111 -2.44 1.34 16.33
N PRO A 112 -2.81 0.99 15.08
CA PRO A 112 -2.63 -0.37 14.59
C PRO A 112 -1.15 -0.73 14.50
N PRO A 113 -0.73 -1.90 15.04
CA PRO A 113 0.68 -2.31 15.04
C PRO A 113 1.24 -2.50 13.62
N GLU A 114 0.39 -2.79 12.63
CA GLU A 114 0.79 -2.91 11.23
C GLU A 114 1.36 -1.60 10.69
N LEU A 115 0.75 -0.46 11.02
CA LEU A 115 1.23 0.86 10.61
C LEU A 115 2.55 1.20 11.32
N GLU A 116 2.62 1.01 12.63
CA GLU A 116 3.84 1.26 13.40
C GLU A 116 5.02 0.43 12.86
N ASN A 117 4.81 -0.86 12.63
CA ASN A 117 5.85 -1.75 12.10
C ASN A 117 6.28 -1.37 10.69
N ALA A 118 5.36 -0.97 9.82
CA ALA A 118 5.69 -0.51 8.47
C ALA A 118 6.54 0.77 8.50
N PHE A 119 6.18 1.76 9.33
CA PHE A 119 6.96 2.99 9.50
C PHE A 119 8.36 2.69 10.07
N ARG A 120 8.45 1.84 11.08
CA ARG A 120 9.75 1.41 11.65
C ARG A 120 10.62 0.71 10.62
N SER A 121 10.03 -0.15 9.80
CA SER A 121 10.74 -0.83 8.70
C SER A 121 11.28 0.16 7.68
N LEU A 122 10.47 1.14 7.26
CA LEU A 122 10.91 2.19 6.33
C LEU A 122 12.07 3.03 6.89
N LEU A 123 11.98 3.44 8.15
CA LEU A 123 13.03 4.25 8.80
C LEU A 123 14.35 3.48 8.93
N ASN A 124 14.30 2.16 9.06
CA ASN A 124 15.51 1.33 9.12
C ASN A 124 16.15 1.07 7.75
N GLN A 125 15.46 1.35 6.64
CA GLN A 125 15.98 1.19 5.27
C GLN A 125 16.74 2.42 4.75
N THR A 126 16.95 3.45 5.56
CA THR A 126 17.42 4.78 5.15
C THR A 126 18.87 4.85 4.65
N GLU A 127 19.65 3.79 4.74
CA GLU A 127 21.07 3.84 4.37
C GLU A 127 21.34 3.84 2.85
N GLU A 128 20.37 3.43 2.00
CA GLU A 128 20.57 3.28 0.54
C GLU A 128 19.49 3.94 -0.34
N GLY A 129 18.48 4.64 0.23
CA GLY A 129 17.32 5.14 -0.52
C GLY A 129 17.27 6.66 -0.71
N ASP A 130 16.41 7.13 -1.63
CA ASP A 130 16.10 8.55 -1.80
C ASP A 130 15.32 9.06 -0.58
N SER A 131 15.97 9.91 0.23
CA SER A 131 15.39 10.50 1.44
C SER A 131 14.10 11.29 1.16
N ALA A 132 13.97 11.87 -0.04
CA ALA A 132 12.76 12.64 -0.43
C ALA A 132 11.56 11.71 -0.65
N LEU A 133 11.77 10.57 -1.29
CA LEU A 133 10.72 9.56 -1.49
C LEU A 133 10.31 8.90 -0.18
N LEU A 134 11.28 8.64 0.70
CA LEU A 134 10.98 8.16 2.06
C LEU A 134 10.12 9.18 2.84
N ALA A 135 10.50 10.46 2.83
CA ALA A 135 9.74 11.50 3.49
C ALA A 135 8.31 11.61 2.93
N LEU A 136 8.17 11.40 1.61
CA LEU A 136 6.87 11.38 0.96
C LEU A 136 6.02 10.18 1.41
N ALA A 137 6.63 8.98 1.48
CA ALA A 137 5.97 7.76 1.92
C ALA A 137 5.50 7.84 3.39
N LEU A 138 6.23 8.58 4.24
CA LEU A 138 5.89 8.82 5.63
C LEU A 138 4.94 10.04 5.84
N SER A 139 4.57 10.75 4.76
CA SER A 139 3.72 11.93 4.87
C SER A 139 2.25 11.57 5.07
N PHE A 140 1.65 12.10 6.12
CA PHE A 140 0.22 11.90 6.40
C PHE A 140 -0.68 12.67 5.42
N PRO A 141 -1.83 12.09 5.03
CA PRO A 141 -2.88 12.80 4.31
C PRO A 141 -3.24 14.11 5.02
N ASN A 142 -3.43 15.20 4.27
CA ASN A 142 -3.84 16.45 4.87
C ASN A 142 -5.32 16.45 5.29
N GLU A 143 -5.72 17.38 6.16
CA GLU A 143 -7.07 17.44 6.69
C GLU A 143 -8.15 17.63 5.63
N PRO A 144 -7.99 18.55 4.64
CA PRO A 144 -8.96 18.68 3.56
C PRO A 144 -9.16 17.39 2.78
N TYR A 145 -8.07 16.66 2.49
CA TYR A 145 -8.14 15.41 1.74
C TYR A 145 -8.86 14.30 2.53
N LEU A 146 -8.64 14.20 3.84
CA LEU A 146 -9.42 13.28 4.68
C LEU A 146 -10.92 13.63 4.68
N GLY A 147 -11.25 14.91 4.64
CA GLY A 147 -12.63 15.38 4.55
C GLY A 147 -13.36 14.90 3.28
N GLU A 148 -12.65 14.68 2.17
CA GLU A 148 -13.24 14.18 0.91
C GLU A 148 -13.83 12.77 1.03
N PHE A 149 -13.38 11.99 2.01
CA PHE A 149 -13.88 10.63 2.28
C PHE A 149 -15.05 10.59 3.27
N MET A 150 -15.50 11.75 3.75
CA MET A 150 -16.55 11.86 4.76
C MET A 150 -17.84 12.42 4.15
N GLY A 151 -18.98 11.83 4.49
CA GLY A 151 -20.29 12.36 4.07
C GLY A 151 -20.64 13.69 4.77
N ILE A 152 -20.21 13.86 6.03
CA ILE A 152 -20.25 15.09 6.82
C ILE A 152 -18.87 15.28 7.39
N ILE A 153 -18.25 16.41 7.08
CA ILE A 153 -16.89 16.73 7.53
C ILE A 153 -16.92 17.12 9.01
N ASP A 154 -16.19 16.39 9.83
CA ASP A 154 -15.98 16.68 11.26
C ASP A 154 -14.53 17.16 11.44
N VAL A 155 -14.35 18.47 11.46
CA VAL A 155 -13.02 19.10 11.50
C VAL A 155 -12.28 18.77 12.79
N GLU A 156 -12.99 18.72 13.92
CA GLU A 156 -12.39 18.40 15.23
C GLU A 156 -11.90 16.95 15.26
N ALA A 157 -12.72 16.00 14.81
CA ALA A 157 -12.35 14.59 14.76
C ALA A 157 -11.15 14.36 13.83
N ILE A 158 -11.10 15.04 12.68
CA ILE A 158 -9.95 14.97 11.75
C ILE A 158 -8.69 15.52 12.43
N HIS A 159 -8.78 16.70 13.05
CA HIS A 159 -7.64 17.35 13.69
C HIS A 159 -7.06 16.52 14.83
N GLU A 160 -7.89 16.05 15.77
CA GLU A 160 -7.43 15.25 16.91
C GLU A 160 -6.90 13.88 16.47
N THR A 161 -7.50 13.25 15.46
CA THR A 161 -6.97 12.02 14.86
C THR A 161 -5.58 12.23 14.27
N ARG A 162 -5.37 13.27 13.48
CA ARG A 162 -4.05 13.55 12.88
C ARG A 162 -3.00 13.89 13.93
N LYS A 163 -3.38 14.64 14.94
CA LYS A 163 -2.51 14.97 16.08
C LYS A 163 -2.10 13.70 16.83
N PHE A 164 -3.03 12.80 17.12
CA PHE A 164 -2.75 11.50 17.73
C PHE A 164 -1.75 10.70 16.88
N LEU A 165 -2.06 10.45 15.60
CA LEU A 165 -1.21 9.64 14.72
C LEU A 165 0.20 10.22 14.57
N ARG A 166 0.35 11.55 14.49
CA ARG A 166 1.66 12.21 14.41
C ARG A 166 2.46 12.20 15.71
N THR A 167 1.82 11.95 16.83
CA THR A 167 2.48 11.89 18.14
C THR A 167 2.97 10.47 18.43
N GLU A 168 2.23 9.47 17.96
CA GLU A 168 2.51 8.05 18.21
C GLU A 168 3.48 7.41 17.19
N LEU A 169 3.65 8.03 16.01
CA LEU A 169 4.55 7.58 14.94
C LEU A 169 5.75 8.50 14.76
#